data_34de0c94e3e13fd1b09703c4aef254dd
#
_entry.id   34de0c94e3e13fd1b09703c4aef254dd
#
_cell.length_a   1.000
_cell.length_b   1.000
_cell.length_c   1.000
_cell.angle_alpha   90.00
_cell.angle_beta   90.00
_cell.angle_gamma   90.00
#
_symmetry.space_group_name_H-M   'P 1'
#
loop_
_entity.id
_entity.type
_entity.pdbx_description
1 polymer ?
#
loop_
_entity_poly.entity_id
_entity_poly.type
_entity_poly.pdbx_seq_one_letter_code
_entity_poly.pdbx_strand_id
1 'polypeptide(L)'
;MNLSRRSFLGGLGAGAALAAMPGCCTAACRAARPGKVALQLYSIRGYIKKVGLAKALADIRAIGYEGVEFAGYWGYKAPELKKMLDDNGLVACGTHVGKDAFSPENFKATCEFNLAYGNSFICCPGGGNMPTGVTWSNQRNTKPSKEIDDFTKKLCDYYNKAAADCATLGCKVGLHNHEWEHFVKMTDGTSFWDYFFSHTDKAVQMEQDVGWTTCAGFDPCVQYKKYPGRSFTLHAKENGMGAAKFDAILGQPGAGAKGVEWDRLFKVTDADNVQWYVVECERHDDSLFAVKPSFEFLKSKGRV
;
A
#
# COMPACT_ATOMS: atom_id res chain seq x y z
N MET A 1 75.76 14.69 -17.84
CA MET A 1 76.24 16.06 -17.52
C MET A 1 75.15 16.67 -16.65
N ASN A 2 75.35 16.59 -15.39
CA ASN A 2 76.02 17.53 -14.52
C ASN A 2 75.23 18.83 -14.24
N LEU A 3 74.77 18.89 -12.94
CA LEU A 3 74.91 20.02 -12.00
C LEU A 3 73.85 21.14 -12.15
N SER A 4 73.36 21.79 -11.14
CA SER A 4 73.60 21.79 -9.69
C SER A 4 72.66 22.83 -9.05
N ARG A 5 72.14 22.53 -7.89
CA ARG A 5 72.06 23.26 -6.57
C ARG A 5 72.00 24.78 -6.53
N ARG A 6 71.15 25.21 -5.64
CA ARG A 6 71.22 26.14 -4.49
C ARG A 6 70.19 27.27 -4.53
N SER A 7 69.28 27.18 -3.57
CA SER A 7 69.13 27.94 -2.31
C SER A 7 69.01 29.48 -2.47
N PHE A 8 67.96 30.07 -1.97
CA PHE A 8 68.04 31.09 -0.94
C PHE A 8 66.77 31.28 -0.12
N LEU A 9 67.00 31.60 1.13
CA LEU A 9 66.07 31.75 2.26
C LEU A 9 65.25 33.05 2.19
N GLY A 10 64.10 33.03 2.91
CA GLY A 10 63.68 34.18 3.67
C GLY A 10 62.21 34.57 3.55
N GLY A 11 61.46 34.40 4.60
CA GLY A 11 60.15 35.05 4.75
C GLY A 11 59.25 34.41 5.83
N LEU A 12 59.46 34.79 7.06
CA LEU A 12 58.52 34.48 8.15
C LEU A 12 57.15 35.13 7.87
N GLY A 13 56.09 34.28 7.80
CA GLY A 13 54.70 34.74 7.82
C GLY A 13 53.91 33.79 8.72
N ALA A 14 53.52 34.28 9.87
CA ALA A 14 52.68 33.59 10.81
C ALA A 14 51.29 33.40 10.18
N GLY A 15 50.99 32.20 9.73
CA GLY A 15 49.65 31.80 9.28
C GLY A 15 49.00 30.86 10.30
N ALA A 16 47.96 31.34 10.93
CA ALA A 16 47.16 30.59 11.88
C ALA A 16 46.67 29.28 11.25
N ALA A 17 47.04 28.17 11.82
CA ALA A 17 46.48 26.87 11.49
C ALA A 17 45.01 26.81 11.96
N LEU A 18 44.08 27.00 11.05
CA LEU A 18 42.70 26.60 11.29
C LEU A 18 42.66 25.08 11.30
N ALA A 19 42.55 24.51 12.49
CA ALA A 19 42.24 23.10 12.65
C ALA A 19 40.83 22.87 12.06
N ALA A 20 40.80 22.19 10.89
CA ALA A 20 39.55 21.65 10.35
C ALA A 20 39.03 20.62 11.36
N MET A 21 38.06 20.99 12.19
CA MET A 21 37.27 20.02 12.91
C MET A 21 36.57 19.11 11.88
N PRO A 22 36.60 17.79 12.04
CA PRO A 22 35.77 16.92 11.22
C PRO A 22 34.33 17.31 11.52
N GLY A 23 33.66 17.88 10.52
CA GLY A 23 32.24 18.17 10.58
C GLY A 23 31.52 16.89 10.92
N CYS A 24 31.00 16.84 12.13
CA CYS A 24 30.00 15.87 12.52
C CYS A 24 28.83 16.13 11.56
N CYS A 25 28.72 15.34 10.49
CA CYS A 25 27.50 15.22 9.71
C CYS A 25 26.47 14.67 10.67
N THR A 26 25.84 15.58 11.42
CA THR A 26 24.53 15.30 11.96
C THR A 26 23.67 15.00 10.72
N ALA A 27 23.41 13.70 10.48
CA ALA A 27 22.30 13.31 9.68
C ALA A 27 21.10 13.99 10.34
N ALA A 28 20.74 15.17 9.81
CA ALA A 28 19.50 15.81 10.17
C ALA A 28 18.46 14.73 9.93
N CYS A 29 17.81 14.26 10.98
CA CYS A 29 16.62 13.44 10.87
C CYS A 29 15.66 14.23 9.97
N ARG A 30 15.71 13.92 8.69
CA ARG A 30 14.74 14.43 7.73
C ARG A 30 13.44 13.80 8.23
N ALA A 31 12.59 14.62 8.86
CA ALA A 31 11.25 14.16 9.23
C ALA A 31 10.69 13.46 8.01
N ALA A 32 10.40 12.17 8.14
CA ALA A 32 9.85 11.40 7.05
C ALA A 32 8.61 12.17 6.56
N ARG A 33 8.57 12.49 5.26
CA ARG A 33 7.37 13.12 4.71
C ARG A 33 6.23 12.12 4.94
N PRO A 34 5.07 12.56 5.46
CA PRO A 34 3.92 11.69 5.57
C PRO A 34 3.60 11.10 4.20
N GLY A 35 3.18 9.85 4.16
CA GLY A 35 2.74 9.22 2.92
C GLY A 35 1.61 10.03 2.28
N LYS A 36 1.58 10.06 0.96
CA LYS A 36 0.54 10.75 0.17
C LYS A 36 -0.81 10.07 0.32
N VAL A 37 -1.88 10.81 0.00
CA VAL A 37 -3.25 10.30 0.09
C VAL A 37 -3.79 9.95 -1.30
N ALA A 38 -4.28 8.72 -1.43
CA ALA A 38 -4.92 8.21 -2.62
C ALA A 38 -6.33 7.67 -2.32
N LEU A 39 -7.11 7.45 -3.38
CA LEU A 39 -8.43 6.82 -3.29
C LEU A 39 -8.44 5.49 -4.05
N GLN A 40 -8.89 4.41 -3.38
CA GLN A 40 -9.25 3.18 -4.07
C GLN A 40 -10.55 3.41 -4.86
N LEU A 41 -10.49 3.27 -6.18
CA LEU A 41 -11.60 3.61 -7.09
C LEU A 41 -12.83 2.68 -6.94
N TYR A 42 -12.66 1.53 -6.29
CA TYR A 42 -13.78 0.68 -5.90
C TYR A 42 -14.77 1.42 -5.00
N SER A 43 -14.28 2.35 -4.20
CA SER A 43 -15.08 3.18 -3.28
C SER A 43 -16.14 4.02 -3.98
N ILE A 44 -15.94 4.33 -5.26
CA ILE A 44 -16.83 5.20 -6.05
C ILE A 44 -17.21 4.56 -7.39
N ARG A 45 -17.18 3.22 -7.47
CA ARG A 45 -17.45 2.48 -8.71
C ARG A 45 -18.84 2.77 -9.31
N GLY A 46 -19.84 2.98 -8.47
CA GLY A 46 -21.17 3.38 -8.88
C GLY A 46 -21.21 4.83 -9.41
N TYR A 47 -20.47 5.74 -8.76
CA TYR A 47 -20.30 7.12 -9.22
C TYR A 47 -19.59 7.17 -10.58
N ILE A 48 -18.52 6.41 -10.76
CA ILE A 48 -17.81 6.28 -12.04
C ILE A 48 -18.76 5.82 -13.16
N LYS A 49 -19.64 4.86 -12.86
CA LYS A 49 -20.68 4.40 -13.83
C LYS A 49 -21.66 5.49 -14.23
N LYS A 50 -21.95 6.43 -13.31
CA LYS A 50 -22.89 7.55 -13.58
C LYS A 50 -22.27 8.66 -14.39
N VAL A 51 -21.04 9.07 -14.08
CA VAL A 51 -20.43 10.30 -14.62
C VAL A 51 -19.27 10.04 -15.58
N GLY A 52 -18.80 8.82 -15.69
CA GLY A 52 -17.60 8.41 -16.42
C GLY A 52 -16.31 8.62 -15.63
N LEU A 53 -15.26 7.84 -15.99
CA LEU A 53 -13.99 7.82 -15.25
C LEU A 53 -13.32 9.20 -15.27
N ALA A 54 -13.24 9.87 -16.40
CA ALA A 54 -12.57 11.17 -16.54
C ALA A 54 -13.17 12.24 -15.59
N LYS A 55 -14.51 12.33 -15.53
CA LYS A 55 -15.19 13.25 -14.62
C LYS A 55 -14.95 12.87 -13.16
N ALA A 56 -15.02 11.57 -12.83
CA ALA A 56 -14.78 11.09 -11.46
C ALA A 56 -13.35 11.44 -11.01
N LEU A 57 -12.34 11.26 -11.84
CA LEU A 57 -10.95 11.63 -11.54
C LEU A 57 -10.80 13.14 -11.29
N ALA A 58 -11.45 13.98 -12.10
CA ALA A 58 -11.45 15.42 -11.89
C ALA A 58 -12.08 15.80 -10.53
N ASP A 59 -13.19 15.16 -10.16
CA ASP A 59 -13.86 15.43 -8.89
C ASP A 59 -13.04 14.95 -7.67
N ILE A 60 -12.36 13.79 -7.78
CA ILE A 60 -11.43 13.30 -6.76
C ILE A 60 -10.27 14.29 -6.59
N ARG A 61 -9.71 14.77 -7.68
CA ARG A 61 -8.65 15.78 -7.63
C ARG A 61 -9.12 17.07 -6.99
N ALA A 62 -10.33 17.51 -7.29
CA ALA A 62 -10.93 18.72 -6.71
C ALA A 62 -11.15 18.59 -5.17
N ILE A 63 -11.37 17.38 -4.65
CA ILE A 63 -11.38 17.11 -3.20
C ILE A 63 -9.98 17.31 -2.60
N GLY A 64 -8.92 16.95 -3.34
CA GLY A 64 -7.54 17.10 -2.91
C GLY A 64 -6.70 15.82 -2.99
N TYR A 65 -7.25 14.68 -3.36
CA TYR A 65 -6.49 13.45 -3.52
C TYR A 65 -5.32 13.63 -4.49
N GLU A 66 -4.19 13.03 -4.17
CA GLU A 66 -2.96 13.10 -4.97
C GLU A 66 -2.80 11.87 -5.88
N GLY A 67 -3.45 10.78 -5.53
CA GLY A 67 -3.37 9.54 -6.30
C GLY A 67 -4.65 8.73 -6.27
N VAL A 68 -4.64 7.68 -7.07
CA VAL A 68 -5.71 6.68 -7.12
C VAL A 68 -5.13 5.28 -7.18
N GLU A 69 -5.86 4.33 -6.63
CA GLU A 69 -5.66 2.92 -6.86
C GLU A 69 -6.79 2.38 -7.72
N PHE A 70 -6.44 1.68 -8.77
CA PHE A 70 -7.43 1.14 -9.71
C PHE A 70 -8.07 -0.15 -9.19
N ALA A 71 -9.35 -0.34 -9.49
CA ALA A 71 -10.09 -1.59 -9.31
C ALA A 71 -10.73 -1.99 -10.64
N GLY A 72 -9.89 -2.46 -11.56
CA GLY A 72 -10.23 -2.61 -12.97
C GLY A 72 -10.05 -1.31 -13.76
N TYR A 73 -10.19 -1.40 -15.08
CA TYR A 73 -9.79 -0.33 -16.01
C TYR A 73 -10.94 0.26 -16.81
N TRP A 74 -12.19 -0.09 -16.49
CA TRP A 74 -13.41 0.40 -17.14
C TRP A 74 -13.41 0.34 -18.68
N GLY A 75 -12.62 -0.60 -19.26
CA GLY A 75 -12.50 -0.78 -20.70
C GLY A 75 -11.51 0.17 -21.39
N TYR A 76 -10.85 1.06 -20.65
CA TYR A 76 -9.84 1.97 -21.20
C TYR A 76 -8.50 1.28 -21.44
N LYS A 77 -7.78 1.74 -22.46
CA LYS A 77 -6.39 1.34 -22.73
C LYS A 77 -5.42 2.17 -21.88
N ALA A 78 -4.22 1.65 -21.65
CA ALA A 78 -3.23 2.31 -20.82
C ALA A 78 -2.89 3.77 -21.23
N PRO A 79 -2.73 4.12 -22.51
CA PRO A 79 -2.51 5.52 -22.90
C PRO A 79 -3.68 6.47 -22.56
N GLU A 80 -4.92 5.96 -22.59
CA GLU A 80 -6.12 6.74 -22.23
C GLU A 80 -6.15 6.98 -20.71
N LEU A 81 -5.84 5.94 -19.90
CA LEU A 81 -5.71 6.06 -18.45
C LEU A 81 -4.60 7.05 -18.09
N LYS A 82 -3.43 6.94 -18.74
CA LYS A 82 -2.30 7.85 -18.54
C LYS A 82 -2.72 9.29 -18.79
N LYS A 83 -3.38 9.55 -19.93
CA LYS A 83 -3.85 10.89 -20.26
C LYS A 83 -4.82 11.44 -19.21
N MET A 84 -5.79 10.64 -18.75
CA MET A 84 -6.75 11.08 -17.73
C MET A 84 -6.07 11.42 -16.40
N LEU A 85 -5.05 10.65 -16.01
CA LEU A 85 -4.27 10.91 -14.80
C LEU A 85 -3.46 12.21 -14.95
N ASP A 86 -2.77 12.37 -16.07
CA ASP A 86 -1.94 13.56 -16.35
C ASP A 86 -2.79 14.84 -16.41
N ASP A 87 -3.93 14.80 -17.09
CA ASP A 87 -4.85 15.94 -17.21
C ASP A 87 -5.34 16.43 -15.84
N ASN A 88 -5.38 15.55 -14.84
CA ASN A 88 -5.82 15.87 -13.49
C ASN A 88 -4.66 15.99 -12.48
N GLY A 89 -3.42 15.75 -12.87
CA GLY A 89 -2.27 15.73 -11.94
C GLY A 89 -2.40 14.67 -10.86
N LEU A 90 -3.00 13.52 -11.18
CA LEU A 90 -3.13 12.35 -10.32
C LEU A 90 -2.05 11.33 -10.63
N VAL A 91 -1.67 10.54 -9.61
CA VAL A 91 -0.72 9.42 -9.73
C VAL A 91 -1.45 8.10 -9.50
N ALA A 92 -1.18 7.10 -10.33
CA ALA A 92 -1.59 5.74 -10.01
C ALA A 92 -0.62 5.17 -8.95
N CYS A 93 -1.14 4.88 -7.76
CA CYS A 93 -0.34 4.32 -6.66
C CYS A 93 -0.44 2.80 -6.56
N GLY A 94 -1.40 2.19 -7.25
CA GLY A 94 -1.64 0.76 -7.23
C GLY A 94 -2.80 0.36 -8.15
N THR A 95 -2.97 -0.94 -8.27
CA THR A 95 -4.16 -1.52 -8.89
C THR A 95 -4.50 -2.86 -8.25
N HIS A 96 -5.79 -3.11 -8.04
CA HIS A 96 -6.31 -4.43 -7.68
C HIS A 96 -6.63 -5.25 -8.92
N VAL A 97 -6.10 -6.45 -8.98
CA VAL A 97 -6.27 -7.43 -10.08
C VAL A 97 -6.66 -8.79 -9.53
N GLY A 98 -7.16 -9.67 -10.40
CA GLY A 98 -7.32 -11.08 -10.06
C GLY A 98 -5.96 -11.81 -10.03
N LYS A 99 -5.89 -12.92 -9.29
CA LYS A 99 -4.68 -13.73 -9.14
C LYS A 99 -4.04 -14.13 -10.47
N ASP A 100 -4.86 -14.44 -11.48
CA ASP A 100 -4.37 -14.91 -12.79
C ASP A 100 -3.53 -13.85 -13.54
N ALA A 101 -3.60 -12.57 -13.11
CA ALA A 101 -2.76 -11.51 -13.64
C ALA A 101 -1.25 -11.77 -13.43
N PHE A 102 -0.90 -12.58 -12.44
CA PHE A 102 0.49 -12.94 -12.13
C PHE A 102 0.90 -14.31 -12.69
N SER A 103 0.03 -15.00 -13.42
CA SER A 103 0.39 -16.28 -14.01
C SER A 103 1.54 -16.13 -15.03
N PRO A 104 2.32 -17.22 -15.30
CA PRO A 104 3.40 -17.16 -16.29
C PRO A 104 2.98 -16.63 -17.66
N GLU A 105 1.73 -16.83 -18.02
CA GLU A 105 1.14 -16.41 -19.31
C GLU A 105 0.79 -14.92 -19.31
N ASN A 106 0.42 -14.36 -18.16
CA ASN A 106 -0.20 -13.03 -18.06
C ASN A 106 0.69 -11.97 -17.44
N PHE A 107 1.66 -12.33 -16.56
CA PHE A 107 2.40 -11.34 -15.75
C PHE A 107 3.07 -10.26 -16.59
N LYS A 108 3.64 -10.64 -17.74
CA LYS A 108 4.32 -9.70 -18.63
C LYS A 108 3.35 -8.65 -19.18
N ALA A 109 2.24 -9.09 -19.76
CA ALA A 109 1.22 -8.18 -20.30
C ALA A 109 0.61 -7.31 -19.19
N THR A 110 0.39 -7.88 -17.99
CA THR A 110 -0.08 -7.14 -16.82
C THR A 110 0.88 -6.05 -16.40
N CYS A 111 2.18 -6.35 -16.28
CA CYS A 111 3.20 -5.37 -15.93
C CYS A 111 3.32 -4.28 -16.99
N GLU A 112 3.43 -4.65 -18.27
CA GLU A 112 3.55 -3.70 -19.39
C GLU A 112 2.34 -2.75 -19.45
N PHE A 113 1.13 -3.26 -19.28
CA PHE A 113 -0.07 -2.44 -19.23
C PHE A 113 -0.02 -1.44 -18.08
N ASN A 114 0.32 -1.90 -16.87
CA ASN A 114 0.38 -1.06 -15.69
C ASN A 114 1.46 0.02 -15.79
N LEU A 115 2.65 -0.33 -16.21
CA LEU A 115 3.74 0.62 -16.43
C LEU A 115 3.41 1.67 -17.49
N ALA A 116 2.67 1.31 -18.53
CA ALA A 116 2.30 2.21 -19.61
C ALA A 116 1.38 3.38 -19.15
N TYR A 117 0.60 3.22 -18.07
CA TYR A 117 -0.13 4.34 -17.46
C TYR A 117 0.51 4.87 -16.18
N GLY A 118 1.70 4.40 -15.82
CA GLY A 118 2.49 4.94 -14.72
C GLY A 118 2.30 4.24 -13.38
N ASN A 119 1.68 3.05 -13.34
CA ASN A 119 1.56 2.23 -12.15
C ASN A 119 2.63 1.14 -12.10
N SER A 120 3.28 0.98 -10.95
CA SER A 120 4.27 -0.08 -10.72
C SER A 120 3.93 -1.00 -9.54
N PHE A 121 2.78 -0.80 -8.89
CA PHE A 121 2.33 -1.67 -7.80
C PHE A 121 1.03 -2.38 -8.18
N ILE A 122 1.05 -3.70 -8.15
CA ILE A 122 -0.05 -4.57 -8.56
C ILE A 122 -0.41 -5.48 -7.40
N CYS A 123 -1.61 -5.34 -6.89
CA CYS A 123 -2.08 -6.05 -5.72
C CYS A 123 -3.27 -6.97 -6.05
N CYS A 124 -3.37 -8.08 -5.34
CA CYS A 124 -4.51 -8.97 -5.47
C CYS A 124 -5.23 -9.10 -4.11
N PRO A 125 -6.49 -8.65 -4.03
CA PRO A 125 -7.26 -8.76 -2.80
C PRO A 125 -7.48 -10.23 -2.41
N GLY A 126 -7.23 -10.54 -1.14
CA GLY A 126 -7.45 -11.87 -0.58
C GLY A 126 -6.67 -12.99 -1.27
N GLY A 127 -5.53 -12.68 -1.92
CA GLY A 127 -4.78 -13.66 -2.69
C GLY A 127 -5.54 -14.23 -3.89
N GLY A 128 -6.67 -13.61 -4.27
CA GLY A 128 -7.50 -13.95 -5.42
C GLY A 128 -8.62 -14.95 -5.14
N ASN A 129 -8.50 -15.78 -4.12
CA ASN A 129 -9.55 -16.74 -3.71
C ASN A 129 -9.36 -17.15 -2.25
N MET A 130 -10.44 -17.45 -1.57
CA MET A 130 -10.39 -18.15 -0.28
C MET A 130 -10.00 -19.63 -0.47
N PRO A 131 -9.40 -20.28 0.54
CA PRO A 131 -9.18 -21.72 0.52
C PRO A 131 -10.49 -22.49 0.26
N THR A 132 -10.39 -23.66 -0.35
CA THR A 132 -11.56 -24.52 -0.60
C THR A 132 -12.36 -24.76 0.68
N GLY A 133 -13.66 -24.57 0.62
CA GLY A 133 -14.56 -24.73 1.74
C GLY A 133 -14.67 -23.51 2.67
N VAL A 134 -13.84 -22.50 2.47
CA VAL A 134 -13.94 -21.20 3.19
C VAL A 134 -14.84 -20.26 2.40
N THR A 135 -15.75 -19.60 3.09
CA THR A 135 -16.69 -18.62 2.54
C THR A 135 -16.83 -17.44 3.50
N TRP A 136 -17.36 -16.33 3.02
CA TRP A 136 -17.68 -15.17 3.86
C TRP A 136 -18.60 -15.49 5.05
N SER A 137 -19.45 -16.49 4.92
CA SER A 137 -20.39 -16.88 5.98
C SER A 137 -19.77 -17.79 7.04
N ASN A 138 -18.75 -18.57 6.71
CA ASN A 138 -18.14 -19.54 7.64
C ASN A 138 -16.70 -19.22 8.09
N GLN A 139 -16.08 -18.18 7.53
CA GLN A 139 -14.67 -17.85 7.75
C GLN A 139 -14.26 -17.80 9.24
N ARG A 140 -15.13 -17.27 10.11
CA ARG A 140 -14.86 -17.13 11.56
C ARG A 140 -14.88 -18.48 12.29
N ASN A 141 -15.57 -19.47 11.74
CA ASN A 141 -15.77 -20.79 12.34
C ASN A 141 -15.10 -21.91 11.54
N THR A 142 -14.31 -21.56 10.52
CA THR A 142 -13.59 -22.54 9.69
C THR A 142 -12.53 -23.23 10.54
N LYS A 143 -12.59 -24.57 10.54
CA LYS A 143 -11.57 -25.37 11.24
C LYS A 143 -10.33 -25.51 10.37
N PRO A 144 -9.13 -25.49 10.98
CA PRO A 144 -7.89 -25.80 10.28
C PRO A 144 -7.97 -27.16 9.57
N SER A 145 -7.41 -27.26 8.39
CA SER A 145 -7.35 -28.50 7.63
C SER A 145 -6.12 -28.54 6.75
N LYS A 146 -5.78 -29.76 6.28
CA LYS A 146 -4.66 -29.96 5.37
C LYS A 146 -4.87 -29.24 4.03
N GLU A 147 -6.11 -29.10 3.57
CA GLU A 147 -6.46 -28.40 2.35
C GLU A 147 -6.14 -26.90 2.46
N ILE A 148 -6.36 -26.29 3.66
CA ILE A 148 -5.99 -24.91 3.94
C ILE A 148 -4.46 -24.77 3.95
N ASP A 149 -3.76 -25.70 4.58
CA ASP A 149 -2.29 -25.71 4.60
C ASP A 149 -1.71 -25.79 3.20
N ASP A 150 -2.18 -26.77 2.40
CA ASP A 150 -1.69 -26.97 1.04
C ASP A 150 -2.01 -25.78 0.12
N PHE A 151 -3.20 -25.18 0.28
CA PHE A 151 -3.58 -23.97 -0.45
C PHE A 151 -2.64 -22.81 -0.10
N THR A 152 -2.41 -22.58 1.19
CA THR A 152 -1.60 -21.43 1.66
C THR A 152 -0.14 -21.59 1.22
N LYS A 153 0.43 -22.78 1.34
CA LYS A 153 1.80 -23.08 0.88
C LYS A 153 1.97 -22.83 -0.62
N LYS A 154 1.05 -23.37 -1.43
CA LYS A 154 1.07 -23.13 -2.88
C LYS A 154 0.91 -21.66 -3.24
N LEU A 155 0.13 -20.90 -2.45
CA LEU A 155 -0.03 -19.48 -2.68
C LEU A 155 1.25 -18.71 -2.33
N CYS A 156 1.96 -19.07 -1.26
CA CYS A 156 3.27 -18.49 -0.95
C CYS A 156 4.28 -18.70 -2.10
N ASP A 157 4.39 -19.93 -2.61
CA ASP A 157 5.28 -20.24 -3.73
C ASP A 157 4.90 -19.44 -5.00
N TYR A 158 3.60 -19.34 -5.26
CA TYR A 158 3.08 -18.56 -6.39
C TYR A 158 3.44 -17.08 -6.28
N TYR A 159 3.27 -16.46 -5.09
CA TYR A 159 3.59 -15.05 -4.89
C TYR A 159 5.08 -14.77 -4.89
N ASN A 160 5.90 -15.67 -4.37
CA ASN A 160 7.36 -15.56 -4.45
C ASN A 160 7.83 -15.54 -5.90
N LYS A 161 7.29 -16.45 -6.72
CA LYS A 161 7.57 -16.46 -8.15
C LYS A 161 7.04 -15.21 -8.85
N ALA A 162 5.81 -14.82 -8.59
CA ALA A 162 5.19 -13.63 -9.19
C ALA A 162 6.00 -12.36 -8.86
N ALA A 163 6.45 -12.20 -7.60
CA ALA A 163 7.26 -11.06 -7.20
C ALA A 163 8.61 -11.04 -7.92
N ALA A 164 9.27 -12.19 -8.06
CA ALA A 164 10.52 -12.30 -8.80
C ALA A 164 10.34 -11.97 -10.29
N ASP A 165 9.33 -12.55 -10.94
CA ASP A 165 9.05 -12.34 -12.37
C ASP A 165 8.69 -10.85 -12.65
N CYS A 166 7.75 -10.28 -11.89
CA CYS A 166 7.31 -8.90 -12.08
C CYS A 166 8.39 -7.87 -11.76
N ALA A 167 9.29 -8.16 -10.82
CA ALA A 167 10.42 -7.30 -10.49
C ALA A 167 11.38 -7.13 -11.68
N THR A 168 11.53 -8.14 -12.56
CA THR A 168 12.35 -8.04 -13.78
C THR A 168 11.87 -6.95 -14.74
N LEU A 169 10.58 -6.60 -14.64
CA LEU A 169 9.92 -5.56 -15.43
C LEU A 169 9.75 -4.24 -14.67
N GLY A 170 10.17 -4.17 -13.40
CA GLY A 170 10.04 -2.98 -12.56
C GLY A 170 8.70 -2.86 -11.81
N CYS A 171 7.92 -3.94 -11.75
CA CYS A 171 6.68 -4.00 -10.98
C CYS A 171 6.86 -4.67 -9.62
N LYS A 172 6.08 -4.21 -8.64
CA LYS A 172 5.93 -4.82 -7.32
C LYS A 172 4.60 -5.56 -7.28
N VAL A 173 4.58 -6.67 -6.55
CA VAL A 173 3.40 -7.51 -6.33
C VAL A 173 3.03 -7.49 -4.85
N GLY A 174 1.75 -7.39 -4.54
CA GLY A 174 1.27 -7.37 -3.16
C GLY A 174 0.01 -8.20 -2.94
N LEU A 175 -0.28 -8.41 -1.66
CA LEU A 175 -1.52 -9.00 -1.17
C LEU A 175 -2.21 -7.99 -0.25
N HIS A 176 -3.50 -7.74 -0.52
CA HIS A 176 -4.41 -6.96 0.30
C HIS A 176 -5.33 -7.89 1.11
N ASN A 177 -5.56 -7.57 2.39
CA ASN A 177 -6.42 -8.38 3.24
C ASN A 177 -7.84 -7.83 3.35
N HIS A 178 -8.74 -8.77 3.62
CA HIS A 178 -10.02 -8.57 4.28
C HIS A 178 -9.94 -9.11 5.73
N GLU A 179 -11.06 -9.58 6.28
CA GLU A 179 -11.04 -10.13 7.63
C GLU A 179 -10.65 -11.62 7.67
N TRP A 180 -10.93 -12.38 6.60
CA TRP A 180 -10.79 -13.82 6.60
C TRP A 180 -9.32 -14.29 6.72
N GLU A 181 -8.38 -13.55 6.23
CA GLU A 181 -6.95 -13.84 6.29
C GLU A 181 -6.43 -13.92 7.74
N HIS A 182 -7.13 -13.24 8.63
CA HIS A 182 -6.84 -13.29 10.05
C HIS A 182 -7.56 -14.42 10.79
N PHE A 183 -8.76 -14.83 10.34
CA PHE A 183 -9.54 -15.89 10.99
C PHE A 183 -9.16 -17.28 10.56
N VAL A 184 -8.90 -17.48 9.28
CA VAL A 184 -8.52 -18.78 8.73
C VAL A 184 -7.14 -19.17 9.26
N LYS A 185 -7.07 -20.37 9.85
CA LYS A 185 -5.84 -20.86 10.48
C LYS A 185 -5.33 -22.11 9.80
N MET A 186 -4.01 -22.23 9.79
CA MET A 186 -3.26 -23.43 9.48
C MET A 186 -3.47 -24.49 10.58
N THR A 187 -3.12 -25.74 10.29
CA THR A 187 -3.22 -26.83 11.27
C THR A 187 -2.33 -26.65 12.50
N ASP A 188 -1.28 -25.83 12.41
CA ASP A 188 -0.40 -25.46 13.52
C ASP A 188 -0.95 -24.29 14.36
N GLY A 189 -2.12 -23.74 13.99
CA GLY A 189 -2.78 -22.62 14.65
C GLY A 189 -2.36 -21.24 14.19
N THR A 190 -1.37 -21.13 13.30
CA THR A 190 -0.96 -19.86 12.67
C THR A 190 -2.08 -19.33 11.76
N SER A 191 -2.35 -18.01 11.76
CA SER A 191 -3.29 -17.43 10.80
C SER A 191 -2.76 -17.53 9.38
N PHE A 192 -3.66 -17.57 8.39
CA PHE A 192 -3.27 -17.48 6.97
C PHE A 192 -2.36 -16.27 6.74
N TRP A 193 -2.74 -15.09 7.27
CA TRP A 193 -1.96 -13.86 7.16
C TRP A 193 -0.53 -14.00 7.68
N ASP A 194 -0.38 -14.48 8.92
CA ASP A 194 0.94 -14.64 9.52
C ASP A 194 1.76 -15.72 8.81
N TYR A 195 1.12 -16.84 8.40
CA TYR A 195 1.82 -17.86 7.63
C TYR A 195 2.31 -17.30 6.29
N PHE A 196 1.42 -16.63 5.55
CA PHE A 196 1.74 -16.07 4.22
C PHE A 196 2.93 -15.11 4.30
N PHE A 197 2.88 -14.09 5.18
CA PHE A 197 3.95 -13.10 5.24
C PHE A 197 5.24 -13.60 5.91
N SER A 198 5.21 -14.67 6.69
CA SER A 198 6.42 -15.31 7.20
C SER A 198 7.08 -16.27 6.20
N HIS A 199 6.35 -16.76 5.19
CA HIS A 199 6.83 -17.72 4.19
C HIS A 199 6.92 -17.13 2.78
N THR A 200 6.74 -15.83 2.61
CA THR A 200 6.96 -15.14 1.34
C THR A 200 8.17 -14.21 1.44
N ASP A 201 8.83 -14.01 0.30
CA ASP A 201 9.93 -13.06 0.17
C ASP A 201 9.51 -11.64 0.54
N LYS A 202 10.46 -10.84 1.05
CA LYS A 202 10.22 -9.41 1.35
C LYS A 202 9.82 -8.59 0.12
N ALA A 203 10.08 -9.08 -1.07
CA ALA A 203 9.63 -8.47 -2.32
C ALA A 203 8.11 -8.50 -2.48
N VAL A 204 7.43 -9.50 -1.89
CA VAL A 204 5.95 -9.54 -1.83
C VAL A 204 5.46 -8.49 -0.86
N GLN A 205 4.79 -7.47 -1.34
CA GLN A 205 4.32 -6.33 -0.54
C GLN A 205 3.06 -6.67 0.27
N MET A 206 2.97 -6.04 1.42
CA MET A 206 1.83 -6.13 2.33
C MET A 206 0.99 -4.86 2.19
N GLU A 207 -0.15 -4.96 1.54
CA GLU A 207 -1.14 -3.89 1.53
C GLU A 207 -2.18 -4.17 2.63
N GLN A 208 -1.84 -3.78 3.85
CA GLN A 208 -2.73 -4.00 4.97
C GLN A 208 -3.94 -3.06 4.90
N ASP A 209 -5.15 -3.64 4.88
CA ASP A 209 -6.38 -2.92 5.20
C ASP A 209 -6.57 -2.88 6.71
N VAL A 210 -6.44 -1.68 7.28
CA VAL A 210 -6.46 -1.51 8.74
C VAL A 210 -7.87 -1.58 9.31
N GLY A 211 -8.89 -1.24 8.54
CA GLY A 211 -10.29 -1.38 8.92
C GLY A 211 -10.70 -2.85 9.00
N TRP A 212 -10.39 -3.64 7.99
CA TRP A 212 -10.63 -5.08 7.99
C TRP A 212 -9.84 -5.80 9.09
N THR A 213 -8.58 -5.43 9.30
CA THR A 213 -7.76 -5.99 10.39
C THR A 213 -8.37 -5.68 11.75
N THR A 214 -8.84 -4.44 11.98
CA THR A 214 -9.52 -4.04 13.23
C THR A 214 -10.87 -4.73 13.37
N CYS A 215 -11.63 -4.87 12.29
CA CYS A 215 -12.89 -5.63 12.23
C CYS A 215 -12.70 -7.09 12.65
N ALA A 216 -11.59 -7.69 12.26
CA ALA A 216 -11.22 -9.04 12.65
C ALA A 216 -10.78 -9.16 14.13
N GLY A 217 -10.69 -8.03 14.85
CA GLY A 217 -10.26 -8.01 16.25
C GLY A 217 -8.74 -7.99 16.44
N PHE A 218 -7.98 -7.78 15.38
CA PHE A 218 -6.52 -7.67 15.43
C PHE A 218 -6.08 -6.20 15.48
N ASP A 219 -4.88 -5.97 15.99
CA ASP A 219 -4.27 -4.65 16.07
C ASP A 219 -3.41 -4.41 14.82
N PRO A 220 -3.79 -3.46 13.93
CA PRO A 220 -3.01 -3.18 12.73
C PRO A 220 -1.55 -2.80 13.01
N CYS A 221 -1.30 -2.07 14.11
CA CYS A 221 0.05 -1.66 14.48
C CYS A 221 0.94 -2.83 14.85
N VAL A 222 0.36 -3.89 15.44
CA VAL A 222 1.09 -5.13 15.75
C VAL A 222 1.46 -5.86 14.46
N GLN A 223 0.52 -5.93 13.51
CA GLN A 223 0.76 -6.59 12.23
C GLN A 223 1.86 -5.89 11.42
N TYR A 224 1.85 -4.55 11.37
CA TYR A 224 2.92 -3.77 10.72
C TYR A 224 4.31 -4.08 11.29
N LYS A 225 4.41 -4.13 12.62
CA LYS A 225 5.69 -4.39 13.31
C LYS A 225 6.23 -5.81 13.09
N LYS A 226 5.37 -6.77 12.75
CA LYS A 226 5.82 -8.13 12.43
C LYS A 226 6.56 -8.19 11.09
N TYR A 227 6.17 -7.36 10.13
CA TYR A 227 6.64 -7.43 8.74
C TYR A 227 7.15 -6.07 8.23
N PRO A 228 8.20 -5.50 8.85
CA PRO A 228 8.68 -4.16 8.54
C PRO A 228 9.25 -4.08 7.12
N GLY A 229 9.06 -2.92 6.47
CA GLY A 229 9.59 -2.63 5.14
C GLY A 229 8.87 -3.33 4.00
N ARG A 230 7.68 -3.90 4.24
CA ARG A 230 6.90 -4.61 3.22
C ARG A 230 5.69 -3.84 2.73
N SER A 231 5.42 -2.64 3.25
CA SER A 231 4.21 -1.88 2.91
C SER A 231 4.54 -0.66 2.08
N PHE A 232 4.28 -0.75 0.77
CA PHE A 232 4.32 0.40 -0.13
C PHE A 232 3.06 1.26 0.04
N THR A 233 1.91 0.61 0.14
CA THR A 233 0.58 1.19 0.36
C THR A 233 -0.03 0.66 1.65
N LEU A 234 -1.00 1.38 2.17
CA LEU A 234 -1.87 0.98 3.28
C LEU A 234 -3.30 1.37 2.90
N HIS A 235 -4.25 0.45 3.05
CA HIS A 235 -5.67 0.82 2.94
C HIS A 235 -6.14 1.50 4.21
N ALA A 236 -6.37 2.80 4.08
CA ALA A 236 -6.98 3.62 5.10
C ALA A 236 -8.49 3.43 5.06
N LYS A 237 -8.96 2.44 5.82
CA LYS A 237 -10.35 2.07 6.01
C LYS A 237 -10.70 2.15 7.48
N GLU A 238 -11.89 2.63 7.82
CA GLU A 238 -12.37 2.62 9.19
C GLU A 238 -13.09 1.30 9.50
N ASN A 239 -13.09 0.91 10.77
CA ASN A 239 -13.86 -0.24 11.19
C ASN A 239 -15.36 0.10 11.21
N GLY A 240 -16.09 -0.43 10.25
CA GLY A 240 -17.54 -0.26 10.09
C GLY A 240 -18.38 -1.42 10.64
N MET A 241 -17.88 -2.21 11.60
CA MET A 241 -18.65 -3.28 12.22
C MET A 241 -19.96 -2.79 12.84
N GLY A 242 -20.98 -3.65 12.84
CA GLY A 242 -22.31 -3.29 13.32
C GLY A 242 -23.22 -2.79 12.20
N ALA A 243 -24.14 -1.88 12.51
CA ALA A 243 -25.11 -1.35 11.56
C ALA A 243 -24.49 -0.59 10.36
N ALA A 244 -23.28 -0.05 10.54
CA ALA A 244 -22.53 0.72 9.54
C ALA A 244 -21.44 -0.09 8.83
N LYS A 245 -21.59 -1.38 8.75
CA LYS A 245 -20.59 -2.38 8.28
C LYS A 245 -19.94 -1.99 6.97
N PHE A 246 -19.71 -1.18 6.31
CA PHE A 246 -19.02 -0.71 5.11
C PHE A 246 -19.16 0.81 4.88
N ASP A 247 -19.86 1.51 5.81
CA ASP A 247 -20.20 2.92 5.65
C ASP A 247 -19.27 3.84 6.44
N ALA A 248 -18.33 3.26 7.18
CA ALA A 248 -17.54 4.04 8.11
C ALA A 248 -16.64 5.02 7.37
N ILE A 249 -16.79 6.29 7.71
CA ILE A 249 -15.91 7.38 7.31
C ILE A 249 -14.70 7.35 8.26
N LEU A 250 -13.52 7.65 7.76
CA LEU A 250 -12.31 7.66 8.60
C LEU A 250 -12.50 8.53 9.84
N GLY A 251 -12.14 7.98 11.01
CA GLY A 251 -12.35 8.61 12.32
C GLY A 251 -13.79 8.52 12.85
N GLN A 252 -14.69 7.84 12.14
CA GLN A 252 -16.08 7.64 12.54
C GLN A 252 -16.43 6.15 12.45
N PRO A 253 -15.94 5.32 13.39
CA PRO A 253 -16.22 3.88 13.37
C PRO A 253 -17.73 3.59 13.46
N GLY A 254 -18.12 2.43 12.99
CA GLY A 254 -19.49 1.97 13.09
C GLY A 254 -19.99 1.95 14.54
N ALA A 255 -21.29 2.11 14.72
CA ALA A 255 -21.90 2.16 16.05
C ALA A 255 -21.56 0.90 16.88
N GLY A 256 -20.91 1.10 18.02
CA GLY A 256 -20.43 0.03 18.90
C GLY A 256 -19.18 -0.70 18.42
N ALA A 257 -18.57 -0.29 17.30
CA ALA A 257 -17.33 -0.84 16.81
C ALA A 257 -16.11 -0.17 17.47
N LYS A 258 -15.04 -0.95 17.68
CA LYS A 258 -13.74 -0.38 18.02
C LYS A 258 -13.17 0.30 16.78
N GLY A 259 -12.89 1.60 16.84
CA GLY A 259 -12.24 2.35 15.76
C GLY A 259 -10.77 2.01 15.61
N VAL A 260 -10.20 2.42 14.47
CA VAL A 260 -8.77 2.35 14.22
C VAL A 260 -8.04 3.39 15.08
N GLU A 261 -6.96 3.00 15.74
CA GLU A 261 -6.13 3.90 16.55
C GLU A 261 -5.19 4.74 15.64
N TRP A 262 -5.76 5.67 14.88
CA TRP A 262 -5.10 6.40 13.80
C TRP A 262 -3.77 7.06 14.20
N ASP A 263 -3.73 7.78 15.34
CA ASP A 263 -2.52 8.49 15.77
C ASP A 263 -1.38 7.53 16.13
N ARG A 264 -1.70 6.35 16.62
CA ARG A 264 -0.74 5.29 16.88
C ARG A 264 -0.30 4.60 15.58
N LEU A 265 -1.25 4.35 14.68
CA LEU A 265 -1.00 3.77 13.37
C LEU A 265 -0.03 4.63 12.55
N PHE A 266 -0.27 5.93 12.48
CA PHE A 266 0.58 6.86 11.73
C PHE A 266 2.03 6.85 12.22
N LYS A 267 2.26 6.76 13.53
CA LYS A 267 3.64 6.64 14.06
C LYS A 267 4.35 5.37 13.60
N VAL A 268 3.61 4.27 13.47
CA VAL A 268 4.17 2.99 13.02
C VAL A 268 4.43 3.03 11.50
N THR A 269 3.49 3.52 10.73
CA THR A 269 3.57 3.54 9.26
C THR A 269 4.58 4.57 8.76
N ASP A 270 4.75 5.70 9.45
CA ASP A 270 5.79 6.68 9.15
C ASP A 270 7.20 6.10 9.40
N ALA A 271 7.36 5.33 10.49
CA ALA A 271 8.61 4.64 10.78
C ALA A 271 8.93 3.54 9.75
N ASP A 272 7.92 2.93 9.15
CA ASP A 272 8.02 1.92 8.09
C ASP A 272 8.09 2.53 6.67
N ASN A 273 7.99 3.86 6.56
CA ASN A 273 8.07 4.61 5.31
C ASN A 273 6.98 4.24 4.28
N VAL A 274 5.75 4.05 4.76
CA VAL A 274 4.58 3.85 3.88
C VAL A 274 4.42 5.07 2.95
N GLN A 275 4.30 4.82 1.66
CA GLN A 275 4.27 5.89 0.64
C GLN A 275 2.86 6.42 0.38
N TRP A 276 1.84 5.57 0.54
CA TRP A 276 0.46 5.91 0.23
C TRP A 276 -0.52 5.43 1.28
N TYR A 277 -1.39 6.33 1.70
CA TYR A 277 -2.61 6.04 2.45
C TYR A 277 -3.76 6.01 1.46
N VAL A 278 -4.23 4.82 1.12
CA VAL A 278 -5.29 4.61 0.12
C VAL A 278 -6.62 4.53 0.83
N VAL A 279 -7.44 5.56 0.72
CA VAL A 279 -8.78 5.59 1.32
C VAL A 279 -9.67 4.57 0.64
N GLU A 280 -10.34 3.74 1.41
CA GLU A 280 -11.38 2.84 0.91
C GLU A 280 -12.65 2.89 1.76
N CYS A 281 -13.79 3.08 1.08
CA CYS A 281 -15.14 3.04 1.63
C CYS A 281 -16.00 2.21 0.67
N GLU A 282 -16.64 1.14 1.13
CA GLU A 282 -17.29 0.20 0.20
C GLU A 282 -18.77 0.47 -0.06
N ARG A 283 -19.40 1.24 0.81
CA ARG A 283 -20.80 1.65 0.67
C ARG A 283 -20.89 3.09 0.18
N HIS A 284 -22.06 3.51 -0.28
CA HIS A 284 -22.23 4.82 -0.94
C HIS A 284 -21.34 5.01 -2.18
N ASP A 285 -21.07 3.92 -2.87
CA ASP A 285 -20.20 3.88 -4.03
C ASP A 285 -20.71 4.68 -5.24
N ASP A 286 -21.96 5.13 -5.16
CA ASP A 286 -22.65 5.94 -6.19
C ASP A 286 -22.49 7.45 -5.99
N SER A 287 -21.69 7.88 -5.01
CA SER A 287 -21.48 9.28 -4.64
C SER A 287 -20.10 9.51 -4.02
N LEU A 288 -19.78 10.77 -3.75
CA LEU A 288 -18.55 11.17 -3.04
C LEU A 288 -18.78 11.34 -1.53
N PHE A 289 -19.91 10.85 -1.01
CA PHE A 289 -20.38 11.08 0.36
C PHE A 289 -19.36 10.64 1.43
N ALA A 290 -18.79 9.45 1.28
CA ALA A 290 -17.85 8.92 2.29
C ALA A 290 -16.39 9.34 2.02
N VAL A 291 -16.01 9.51 0.75
CA VAL A 291 -14.60 9.73 0.39
C VAL A 291 -14.14 11.17 0.64
N LYS A 292 -15.02 12.17 0.55
CA LYS A 292 -14.70 13.55 0.88
C LYS A 292 -14.40 13.74 2.37
N PRO A 293 -15.26 13.38 3.33
CA PRO A 293 -14.95 13.52 4.74
C PRO A 293 -13.78 12.63 5.19
N SER A 294 -13.55 11.48 4.57
CA SER A 294 -12.37 10.65 4.84
C SER A 294 -11.08 11.35 4.43
N PHE A 295 -11.06 12.06 3.31
CA PHE A 295 -9.95 12.93 2.93
C PHE A 295 -9.72 14.04 3.96
N GLU A 296 -10.78 14.75 4.36
CA GLU A 296 -10.67 15.84 5.36
C GLU A 296 -10.17 15.33 6.72
N PHE A 297 -10.54 14.10 7.09
CA PHE A 297 -9.97 13.46 8.27
C PHE A 297 -8.45 13.30 8.17
N LEU A 298 -7.93 12.72 7.07
CA LEU A 298 -6.49 12.56 6.87
C LEU A 298 -5.77 13.92 6.83
N LYS A 299 -6.37 14.92 6.20
CA LYS A 299 -5.87 16.31 6.20
C LYS A 299 -5.80 16.89 7.61
N SER A 300 -6.82 16.67 8.45
CA SER A 300 -6.81 17.11 9.85
C SER A 300 -5.72 16.45 10.70
N LYS A 301 -5.23 15.30 10.25
CA LYS A 301 -4.12 14.56 10.85
C LYS A 301 -2.75 14.92 10.26
N GLY A 302 -2.69 15.92 9.39
CA GLY A 302 -1.44 16.38 8.75
C GLY A 302 -0.88 15.39 7.73
N ARG A 303 -1.76 14.64 7.03
CA ARG A 303 -1.35 13.66 6.00
C ARG A 303 -1.43 14.21 4.57
N VAL A 304 -1.81 15.46 4.42
CA VAL A 304 -1.92 16.17 3.14
C VAL A 304 -1.07 17.44 3.20
#